data_717c17068db2473cf750160556b44f56
#
_entry.id   717c17068db2473cf750160556b44f56
#
_cell.length_a   1.000
_cell.length_b   1.000
_cell.length_c   1.000
_cell.angle_alpha   90.00
_cell.angle_beta   90.00
_cell.angle_gamma   90.00
#
_symmetry.space_group_name_H-M   'P 1'
#
loop_
_entity.id
_entity.type
_entity.pdbx_description
1 polymer ?
#
loop_
_entity_poly.entity_id
_entity_poly.type
_entity_poly.pdbx_seq_one_letter_code
_entity_poly.pdbx_strand_id
1 'polypeptide(L)'
;MDELELTTTTENSSNQSPRIAPIENPRSIKLKLAYWLTKKKMGKVITPIKVVQARMTDTLSLSQKLMSIEKNLSLSKDLVFYIKSYIATLNGCSFCIDIAKAAAEDEVEIQKYEQLLNYQSSDVFSKAEKTALRYVEQVTLEKEVADPLFEELQRYYNDTEIVEITWLNATENYYNLINKPLQIGTDNLCSV
;
A
#
# COMPACT_ATOMS: atom_id res chain seq x y z
N MET A 1 12.76 19.32 29.80
CA MET A 1 12.89 17.85 29.63
C MET A 1 11.48 17.31 29.87
N ASP A 2 10.66 17.28 28.84
CA ASP A 2 9.34 16.72 28.91
C ASP A 2 9.37 15.44 28.06
N GLU A 3 9.21 14.31 28.74
CA GLU A 3 9.03 13.01 28.10
C GLU A 3 7.70 13.02 27.34
N LEU A 4 7.78 12.94 26.02
CA LEU A 4 6.63 12.70 25.18
C LEU A 4 6.25 11.23 25.37
N GLU A 5 5.28 10.97 26.25
CA GLU A 5 4.62 9.67 26.35
C GLU A 5 3.95 9.34 25.00
N LEU A 6 4.58 8.41 24.27
CA LEU A 6 3.97 7.78 23.10
C LEU A 6 2.88 6.83 23.60
N THR A 7 1.68 7.38 23.84
CA THR A 7 0.52 6.53 24.14
C THR A 7 0.18 5.70 22.90
N THR A 8 0.45 4.40 23.01
CA THR A 8 0.02 3.37 22.08
C THR A 8 -1.51 3.30 22.04
N THR A 9 -2.12 4.07 21.16
CA THR A 9 -3.54 3.90 20.82
C THR A 9 -3.69 2.84 19.72
N THR A 10 -3.47 1.59 20.09
CA THR A 10 -3.84 0.42 19.30
C THR A 10 -5.22 -0.08 19.77
N GLU A 11 -6.25 0.75 19.64
CA GLU A 11 -7.61 0.26 19.84
C GLU A 11 -8.59 0.94 18.88
N ASN A 12 -9.36 0.10 18.15
CA ASN A 12 -10.57 0.41 17.39
C ASN A 12 -10.49 1.01 15.98
N SER A 13 -9.64 0.50 15.08
CA SER A 13 -9.77 0.84 13.65
C SER A 13 -10.74 -0.07 12.85
N SER A 14 -11.35 -1.07 13.49
CA SER A 14 -12.10 -2.12 12.78
C SER A 14 -13.55 -1.75 12.39
N ASN A 15 -14.07 -0.54 12.71
CA ASN A 15 -15.46 -0.19 12.38
C ASN A 15 -15.70 1.31 12.16
N GLN A 16 -14.71 2.08 11.71
CA GLN A 16 -14.91 3.49 11.41
C GLN A 16 -15.50 3.66 10.01
N SER A 17 -16.67 4.30 9.94
CA SER A 17 -17.23 4.75 8.65
C SER A 17 -16.37 5.86 8.07
N PRO A 18 -16.20 5.91 6.72
CA PRO A 18 -15.48 7.00 6.07
C PRO A 18 -16.09 8.36 6.43
N ARG A 19 -15.25 9.40 6.54
CA ARG A 19 -15.70 10.79 6.79
C ARG A 19 -16.65 11.31 5.73
N ILE A 20 -16.62 10.74 4.54
CA ILE A 20 -17.50 11.08 3.43
C ILE A 20 -18.32 9.86 3.07
N ALA A 21 -19.65 10.01 3.05
CA ALA A 21 -20.57 8.90 2.81
C ALA A 21 -20.28 8.22 1.44
N PRO A 22 -20.19 6.89 1.38
CA PRO A 22 -20.02 6.15 0.14
C PRO A 22 -21.20 6.38 -0.82
N ILE A 23 -20.94 6.47 -2.11
CA ILE A 23 -21.96 6.48 -3.16
C ILE A 23 -22.27 5.03 -3.53
N GLU A 24 -23.39 4.51 -3.10
CA GLU A 24 -23.77 3.11 -3.39
C GLU A 24 -24.28 2.93 -4.83
N ASN A 25 -25.02 3.91 -5.35
CA ASN A 25 -25.67 3.86 -6.67
C ASN A 25 -25.13 4.97 -7.59
N PRO A 26 -23.98 4.76 -8.27
CA PRO A 26 -23.43 5.79 -9.14
C PRO A 26 -24.28 6.00 -10.38
N ARG A 27 -24.37 7.25 -10.87
CA ARG A 27 -25.11 7.59 -12.11
C ARG A 27 -24.30 7.21 -13.37
N SER A 28 -22.98 7.34 -13.33
CA SER A 28 -22.09 7.09 -14.47
C SER A 28 -22.05 5.60 -14.86
N ILE A 29 -22.20 5.31 -16.15
CA ILE A 29 -22.09 3.95 -16.70
C ILE A 29 -20.68 3.37 -16.44
N LYS A 30 -19.63 4.19 -16.58
CA LYS A 30 -18.25 3.78 -16.29
C LYS A 30 -18.10 3.29 -14.84
N LEU A 31 -18.69 4.02 -13.89
CA LEU A 31 -18.66 3.63 -12.49
C LEU A 31 -19.51 2.38 -12.21
N LYS A 32 -20.68 2.25 -12.84
CA LYS A 32 -21.48 1.02 -12.70
C LYS A 32 -20.71 -0.20 -13.16
N LEU A 33 -19.99 -0.08 -14.28
CA LEU A 33 -19.12 -1.15 -14.78
C LEU A 33 -17.97 -1.43 -13.79
N ALA A 34 -17.31 -0.38 -13.27
CA ALA A 34 -16.24 -0.52 -12.28
C ALA A 34 -16.76 -1.22 -10.99
N TYR A 35 -17.95 -0.86 -10.51
CA TYR A 35 -18.60 -1.49 -9.37
C TYR A 35 -18.87 -2.99 -9.65
N TRP A 36 -19.39 -3.31 -10.81
CA TRP A 36 -19.67 -4.68 -11.19
C TRP A 36 -18.37 -5.51 -11.27
N LEU A 37 -17.33 -4.99 -11.94
CA LEU A 37 -16.02 -5.66 -12.05
C LEU A 37 -15.38 -5.89 -10.69
N THR A 38 -15.37 -4.86 -9.83
CA THR A 38 -14.78 -4.97 -8.49
C THR A 38 -15.55 -5.97 -7.64
N LYS A 39 -16.88 -5.92 -7.68
CA LYS A 39 -17.72 -6.88 -6.96
C LYS A 39 -17.47 -8.31 -7.45
N LYS A 40 -17.29 -8.51 -8.75
CA LYS A 40 -16.98 -9.81 -9.33
C LYS A 40 -15.61 -10.33 -8.88
N LYS A 41 -14.61 -9.44 -8.77
CA LYS A 41 -13.22 -9.81 -8.42
C LYS A 41 -13.01 -9.98 -6.91
N MET A 42 -13.63 -9.14 -6.10
CA MET A 42 -13.35 -9.01 -4.67
C MET A 42 -14.55 -9.34 -3.77
N GLY A 43 -15.65 -9.84 -4.35
CA GLY A 43 -16.89 -10.14 -3.61
C GLY A 43 -17.71 -8.90 -3.26
N LYS A 44 -17.11 -7.72 -3.20
CA LYS A 44 -17.75 -6.44 -2.86
C LYS A 44 -17.14 -5.29 -3.66
N VAL A 45 -17.84 -4.13 -3.67
CA VAL A 45 -17.27 -2.88 -4.19
C VAL A 45 -16.46 -2.24 -3.07
N ILE A 46 -15.17 -2.07 -3.28
CA ILE A 46 -14.26 -1.50 -2.29
C ILE A 46 -14.55 -0.03 -2.00
N THR A 47 -14.37 0.37 -0.76
CA THR A 47 -14.72 1.70 -0.25
C THR A 47 -14.03 2.86 -0.97
N PRO A 48 -12.74 2.81 -1.36
CA PRO A 48 -12.12 3.88 -2.14
C PRO A 48 -12.85 4.18 -3.46
N ILE A 49 -13.38 3.16 -4.14
CA ILE A 49 -14.15 3.39 -5.38
C ILE A 49 -15.44 4.15 -5.07
N LYS A 50 -16.13 3.81 -3.98
CA LYS A 50 -17.39 4.46 -3.60
C LYS A 50 -17.20 5.88 -3.06
N VAL A 51 -16.07 6.16 -2.43
CA VAL A 51 -15.80 7.47 -1.79
C VAL A 51 -15.06 8.41 -2.73
N VAL A 52 -13.95 7.97 -3.30
CA VAL A 52 -13.04 8.81 -4.09
C VAL A 52 -13.45 8.79 -5.57
N GLN A 53 -13.39 7.62 -6.20
CA GLN A 53 -13.55 7.50 -7.64
C GLN A 53 -14.99 7.79 -8.11
N ALA A 54 -15.97 7.56 -7.24
CA ALA A 54 -17.36 7.94 -7.53
C ALA A 54 -17.58 9.46 -7.62
N ARG A 55 -16.67 10.27 -7.05
CA ARG A 55 -16.69 11.74 -7.10
C ARG A 55 -15.70 12.32 -8.11
N MET A 56 -14.56 11.65 -8.25
CA MET A 56 -13.48 12.01 -9.16
C MET A 56 -13.29 10.88 -10.18
N THR A 57 -14.19 10.78 -11.16
CA THR A 57 -14.27 9.63 -12.07
C THR A 57 -12.98 9.39 -12.89
N ASP A 58 -12.20 10.44 -13.14
CA ASP A 58 -10.94 10.35 -13.88
C ASP A 58 -9.86 9.58 -13.07
N THR A 59 -9.96 9.58 -11.74
CA THR A 59 -9.06 8.81 -10.89
C THR A 59 -9.23 7.29 -11.06
N LEU A 60 -10.36 6.84 -11.61
CA LEU A 60 -10.54 5.43 -11.97
C LEU A 60 -9.58 5.00 -13.08
N SER A 61 -9.49 5.81 -14.16
CA SER A 61 -8.57 5.55 -15.26
C SER A 61 -7.11 5.72 -14.85
N LEU A 62 -6.83 6.69 -13.96
CA LEU A 62 -5.50 6.84 -13.36
C LEU A 62 -5.11 5.60 -12.56
N SER A 63 -5.97 5.12 -11.66
CA SER A 63 -5.69 3.90 -10.89
C SER A 63 -5.44 2.69 -11.78
N GLN A 64 -6.22 2.51 -12.85
CA GLN A 64 -5.99 1.44 -13.82
C GLN A 64 -4.64 1.57 -14.52
N LYS A 65 -4.22 2.81 -14.85
CA LYS A 65 -2.92 3.07 -15.46
C LYS A 65 -1.78 2.77 -14.49
N LEU A 66 -1.88 3.21 -13.23
CA LEU A 66 -0.90 2.91 -12.18
C LEU A 66 -0.74 1.39 -11.98
N MET A 67 -1.85 0.65 -11.87
CA MET A 67 -1.83 -0.81 -11.77
C MET A 67 -1.22 -1.48 -13.01
N SER A 68 -1.44 -0.91 -14.21
CA SER A 68 -0.85 -1.42 -15.44
C SER A 68 0.67 -1.22 -15.48
N ILE A 69 1.16 -0.08 -14.99
CA ILE A 69 2.61 0.18 -14.87
C ILE A 69 3.21 -0.83 -13.87
N GLU A 70 2.61 -0.98 -12.70
CA GLU A 70 3.08 -1.89 -11.65
C GLU A 70 3.24 -3.33 -12.13
N LYS A 71 2.29 -3.83 -12.95
CA LYS A 71 2.37 -5.19 -13.53
C LYS A 71 3.54 -5.42 -14.48
N ASN A 72 4.13 -4.35 -15.01
CA ASN A 72 5.20 -4.41 -15.99
C ASN A 72 6.57 -3.99 -15.41
N LEU A 73 6.67 -3.88 -14.09
CA LEU A 73 7.94 -3.63 -13.43
C LEU A 73 8.90 -4.82 -13.61
N SER A 74 10.19 -4.53 -13.63
CA SER A 74 11.24 -5.55 -13.71
C SER A 74 11.51 -6.24 -12.36
N LEU A 75 11.08 -5.62 -11.26
CA LEU A 75 11.20 -6.15 -9.90
C LEU A 75 10.42 -7.46 -9.73
N SER A 76 10.89 -8.33 -8.85
CA SER A 76 10.14 -9.52 -8.47
C SER A 76 8.80 -9.15 -7.83
N LYS A 77 7.77 -9.97 -8.06
CA LYS A 77 6.43 -9.76 -7.49
C LYS A 77 6.48 -9.71 -5.96
N ASP A 78 7.32 -10.56 -5.36
CA ASP A 78 7.51 -10.60 -3.91
C ASP A 78 8.04 -9.28 -3.37
N LEU A 79 9.09 -8.71 -4.00
CA LEU A 79 9.64 -7.43 -3.59
C LEU A 79 8.62 -6.29 -3.73
N VAL A 80 7.87 -6.27 -4.83
CA VAL A 80 6.77 -5.31 -5.05
C VAL A 80 5.75 -5.42 -3.90
N PHE A 81 5.35 -6.64 -3.55
CA PHE A 81 4.41 -6.90 -2.46
C PHE A 81 4.96 -6.43 -1.11
N TYR A 82 6.22 -6.77 -0.77
CA TYR A 82 6.83 -6.36 0.51
C TYR A 82 6.97 -4.85 0.63
N ILE A 83 7.43 -4.17 -0.42
CA ILE A 83 7.56 -2.71 -0.44
C ILE A 83 6.21 -2.05 -0.17
N LYS A 84 5.18 -2.41 -0.91
CA LYS A 84 3.84 -1.83 -0.76
C LYS A 84 3.23 -2.10 0.61
N SER A 85 3.33 -3.35 1.07
CA SER A 85 2.82 -3.75 2.37
C SER A 85 3.53 -3.02 3.51
N TYR A 86 4.85 -2.83 3.40
CA TYR A 86 5.63 -2.13 4.40
C TYR A 86 5.26 -0.64 4.48
N ILE A 87 5.17 0.04 3.34
CA ILE A 87 4.77 1.45 3.28
C ILE A 87 3.34 1.64 3.83
N ALA A 88 2.40 0.75 3.48
CA ALA A 88 1.05 0.77 4.02
C ALA A 88 1.04 0.63 5.55
N THR A 89 1.91 -0.23 6.08
CA THR A 89 2.06 -0.47 7.52
C THR A 89 2.70 0.75 8.21
N LEU A 90 3.78 1.30 7.68
CA LEU A 90 4.42 2.53 8.20
C LEU A 90 3.43 3.69 8.28
N ASN A 91 2.61 3.85 7.24
CA ASN A 91 1.60 4.89 7.19
C ASN A 91 0.34 4.56 8.02
N GLY A 92 0.18 3.33 8.50
CA GLY A 92 -1.03 2.88 9.21
C GLY A 92 -2.30 2.99 8.35
N CYS A 93 -2.21 2.67 7.05
CA CYS A 93 -3.34 2.65 6.13
C CYS A 93 -4.07 1.31 6.20
N SER A 94 -5.07 1.18 7.07
CA SER A 94 -5.78 -0.09 7.30
C SER A 94 -6.41 -0.68 6.04
N PHE A 95 -6.97 0.14 5.14
CA PHE A 95 -7.45 -0.32 3.85
C PHE A 95 -6.32 -0.86 2.96
N CYS A 96 -5.16 -0.17 2.93
CA CYS A 96 -4.04 -0.58 2.09
C CYS A 96 -3.40 -1.88 2.61
N ILE A 97 -3.38 -2.06 3.93
CA ILE A 97 -2.97 -3.31 4.58
C ILE A 97 -3.94 -4.46 4.23
N ASP A 98 -5.25 -4.19 4.29
CA ASP A 98 -6.31 -5.18 3.98
C ASP A 98 -6.21 -5.65 2.52
N ILE A 99 -6.07 -4.72 1.57
CA ILE A 99 -5.94 -5.09 0.14
C ILE A 99 -4.60 -5.76 -0.18
N ALA A 100 -3.53 -5.42 0.52
CA ALA A 100 -2.24 -6.11 0.38
C ALA A 100 -2.36 -7.56 0.84
N LYS A 101 -2.96 -7.81 1.99
CA LYS A 101 -3.24 -9.18 2.48
C LYS A 101 -4.12 -9.98 1.51
N ALA A 102 -5.17 -9.33 0.96
CA ALA A 102 -6.04 -9.97 -0.03
C ALA A 102 -5.35 -10.28 -1.36
N ALA A 103 -4.21 -9.63 -1.64
CA ALA A 103 -3.41 -9.87 -2.84
C ALA A 103 -2.29 -10.91 -2.64
N ALA A 104 -2.02 -11.32 -1.40
CA ALA A 104 -1.08 -12.39 -1.11
C ALA A 104 -1.58 -13.70 -1.72
N GLU A 105 -0.75 -14.31 -2.59
CA GLU A 105 -1.15 -15.47 -3.40
C GLU A 105 -0.78 -16.80 -2.73
N ASP A 106 0.14 -16.80 -1.73
CA ASP A 106 0.60 -18.00 -1.04
C ASP A 106 1.00 -17.75 0.44
N GLU A 107 1.19 -18.86 1.18
CA GLU A 107 1.56 -18.84 2.60
C GLU A 107 2.95 -18.22 2.88
N VAL A 108 3.87 -18.30 1.92
CA VAL A 108 5.23 -17.79 2.09
C VAL A 108 5.22 -16.27 2.13
N GLU A 109 4.43 -15.64 1.27
CA GLU A 109 4.26 -14.19 1.26
C GLU A 109 3.63 -13.69 2.56
N ILE A 110 2.63 -14.40 3.10
CA ILE A 110 1.99 -14.06 4.36
C ILE A 110 2.98 -14.17 5.53
N GLN A 111 3.79 -15.22 5.59
CA GLN A 111 4.79 -15.41 6.64
C GLN A 111 5.85 -14.29 6.64
N LYS A 112 6.36 -13.90 5.47
CA LYS A 112 7.27 -12.76 5.35
C LYS A 112 6.57 -11.44 5.72
N TYR A 113 5.31 -11.27 5.33
CA TYR A 113 4.52 -10.11 5.66
C TYR A 113 4.45 -9.87 7.19
N GLU A 114 4.23 -10.89 7.97
CA GLU A 114 4.16 -10.78 9.44
C GLU A 114 5.49 -10.30 10.07
N GLN A 115 6.61 -10.50 9.38
CA GLN A 115 7.93 -10.09 9.81
C GLN A 115 8.38 -8.72 9.26
N LEU A 116 7.56 -8.04 8.46
CA LEU A 116 7.93 -6.77 7.83
C LEU A 116 8.36 -5.69 8.82
N LEU A 117 7.70 -5.57 9.97
CA LEU A 117 8.08 -4.60 11.00
C LEU A 117 9.42 -4.92 11.67
N ASN A 118 9.86 -6.17 11.60
CA ASN A 118 11.12 -6.65 12.17
C ASN A 118 12.13 -7.06 11.08
N TYR A 119 11.94 -6.58 9.82
CA TYR A 119 12.71 -7.02 8.67
C TYR A 119 14.23 -6.94 8.88
N GLN A 120 14.70 -5.95 9.62
CA GLN A 120 16.14 -5.74 9.86
C GLN A 120 16.80 -6.92 10.59
N SER A 121 16.12 -7.46 11.61
CA SER A 121 16.60 -8.59 12.42
C SER A 121 16.16 -9.95 11.90
N SER A 122 15.19 -10.00 11.01
CA SER A 122 14.63 -11.24 10.45
C SER A 122 15.58 -11.89 9.44
N ASP A 123 15.74 -13.21 9.50
CA ASP A 123 16.56 -13.98 8.57
C ASP A 123 15.82 -14.37 7.26
N VAL A 124 14.50 -14.09 7.18
CA VAL A 124 13.72 -14.42 5.97
C VAL A 124 13.92 -13.43 4.83
N PHE A 125 14.42 -12.22 5.13
CA PHE A 125 14.72 -11.21 4.12
C PHE A 125 16.19 -11.23 3.73
N SER A 126 16.46 -11.27 2.43
CA SER A 126 17.81 -11.11 1.87
C SER A 126 18.37 -9.70 2.18
N LYS A 127 19.69 -9.55 2.04
CA LYS A 127 20.33 -8.23 2.19
C LYS A 127 19.78 -7.20 1.20
N ALA A 128 19.50 -7.62 -0.04
CA ALA A 128 18.92 -6.77 -1.06
C ALA A 128 17.51 -6.28 -0.64
N GLU A 129 16.63 -7.19 -0.22
CA GLU A 129 15.29 -6.84 0.26
C GLU A 129 15.35 -5.90 1.47
N LYS A 130 16.23 -6.19 2.45
CA LYS A 130 16.43 -5.31 3.62
C LYS A 130 16.87 -3.91 3.22
N THR A 131 17.76 -3.80 2.23
CA THR A 131 18.23 -2.50 1.75
C THR A 131 17.10 -1.74 1.03
N ALA A 132 16.29 -2.41 0.21
CA ALA A 132 15.12 -1.81 -0.43
C ALA A 132 14.07 -1.36 0.61
N LEU A 133 13.78 -2.18 1.62
CA LEU A 133 12.84 -1.82 2.69
C LEU A 133 13.34 -0.62 3.51
N ARG A 134 14.63 -0.57 3.84
CA ARG A 134 15.23 0.57 4.53
C ARG A 134 15.18 1.84 3.68
N TYR A 135 15.42 1.72 2.38
CA TYR A 135 15.29 2.84 1.44
C TYR A 135 13.86 3.40 1.43
N VAL A 136 12.85 2.56 1.24
CA VAL A 136 11.45 3.02 1.19
C VAL A 136 10.96 3.52 2.56
N GLU A 137 11.49 3.00 3.66
CA GLU A 137 11.25 3.51 5.01
C GLU A 137 11.73 4.96 5.14
N GLN A 138 12.99 5.22 4.81
CA GLN A 138 13.57 6.55 4.92
C GLN A 138 12.85 7.54 3.98
N VAL A 139 12.63 7.18 2.72
CA VAL A 139 11.87 8.03 1.78
C VAL A 139 10.44 8.29 2.27
N THR A 140 9.77 7.29 2.86
CA THR A 140 8.40 7.47 3.37
C THR A 140 8.35 8.41 4.56
N LEU A 141 9.29 8.30 5.49
CA LEU A 141 9.29 9.08 6.73
C LEU A 141 9.92 10.46 6.56
N GLU A 142 11.06 10.53 5.85
CA GLU A 142 11.91 11.74 5.78
C GLU A 142 11.77 12.49 4.46
N LYS A 143 11.25 11.86 3.39
CA LYS A 143 11.17 12.38 2.01
C LYS A 143 12.54 12.54 1.33
N GLU A 144 13.57 12.08 1.97
CA GLU A 144 14.97 12.13 1.52
C GLU A 144 15.61 10.76 1.78
N VAL A 145 16.80 10.55 1.25
CA VAL A 145 17.61 9.37 1.51
C VAL A 145 19.06 9.77 1.70
N ALA A 146 19.74 9.19 2.68
CA ALA A 146 21.14 9.42 2.92
C ALA A 146 22.01 8.76 1.83
N ASP A 147 23.04 9.48 1.37
CA ASP A 147 23.96 8.99 0.32
C ASP A 147 24.50 7.58 0.59
N PRO A 148 24.94 7.21 1.82
CA PRO A 148 25.43 5.85 2.08
C PRO A 148 24.38 4.76 1.86
N LEU A 149 23.11 5.04 2.13
CA LEU A 149 22.03 4.09 1.88
C LEU A 149 21.73 3.97 0.40
N PHE A 150 21.79 5.08 -0.34
CA PHE A 150 21.61 5.06 -1.78
C PHE A 150 22.74 4.29 -2.48
N GLU A 151 24.01 4.51 -2.07
CA GLU A 151 25.15 3.74 -2.56
C GLU A 151 25.02 2.24 -2.25
N GLU A 152 24.49 1.89 -1.07
CA GLU A 152 24.22 0.48 -0.74
C GLU A 152 23.15 -0.12 -1.63
N LEU A 153 22.08 0.63 -1.92
CA LEU A 153 20.99 0.22 -2.81
C LEU A 153 21.53 -0.09 -4.23
N GLN A 154 22.42 0.75 -4.75
CA GLN A 154 23.09 0.58 -6.06
C GLN A 154 23.93 -0.70 -6.17
N ARG A 155 24.32 -1.32 -5.06
CA ARG A 155 25.05 -2.60 -5.07
C ARG A 155 24.14 -3.79 -5.39
N TYR A 156 22.83 -3.65 -5.18
CA TYR A 156 21.84 -4.72 -5.33
C TYR A 156 20.91 -4.50 -6.51
N TYR A 157 20.65 -3.25 -6.88
CA TYR A 157 19.65 -2.85 -7.87
C TYR A 157 20.27 -1.95 -8.93
N ASN A 158 19.91 -2.17 -10.19
CA ASN A 158 20.29 -1.28 -11.28
C ASN A 158 19.42 0.00 -11.26
N ASP A 159 19.79 1.00 -12.09
CA ASP A 159 19.11 2.30 -12.12
C ASP A 159 17.61 2.18 -12.41
N THR A 160 17.20 1.25 -13.27
CA THR A 160 15.77 1.01 -13.59
C THR A 160 15.04 0.48 -12.37
N GLU A 161 15.60 -0.52 -11.71
CA GLU A 161 15.01 -1.10 -10.50
C GLU A 161 14.92 -0.09 -9.35
N ILE A 162 15.93 0.78 -9.19
CA ILE A 162 15.89 1.87 -8.19
C ILE A 162 14.76 2.86 -8.50
N VAL A 163 14.59 3.23 -9.77
CA VAL A 163 13.47 4.08 -10.19
C VAL A 163 12.13 3.39 -9.94
N GLU A 164 12.02 2.09 -10.20
CA GLU A 164 10.81 1.30 -9.94
C GLU A 164 10.50 1.22 -8.43
N ILE A 165 11.50 1.00 -7.56
CA ILE A 165 11.34 1.01 -6.09
C ILE A 165 10.85 2.39 -5.64
N THR A 166 11.44 3.47 -6.18
CA THR A 166 11.03 4.85 -5.86
C THR A 166 9.61 5.13 -6.33
N TRP A 167 9.25 4.65 -7.53
CA TRP A 167 7.89 4.72 -8.07
C TRP A 167 6.86 4.00 -7.18
N LEU A 168 7.17 2.79 -6.72
CA LEU A 168 6.32 2.04 -5.80
C LEU A 168 6.12 2.81 -4.49
N ASN A 169 7.20 3.39 -3.96
CA ASN A 169 7.11 4.24 -2.77
C ASN A 169 6.16 5.42 -2.99
N ALA A 170 6.32 6.15 -4.08
CA ALA A 170 5.50 7.31 -4.39
C ALA A 170 4.02 6.94 -4.59
N THR A 171 3.74 5.87 -5.34
CA THR A 171 2.38 5.45 -5.64
C THR A 171 1.65 4.88 -4.43
N GLU A 172 2.33 4.12 -3.58
CA GLU A 172 1.72 3.60 -2.36
C GLU A 172 1.43 4.74 -1.36
N ASN A 173 2.36 5.68 -1.18
CA ASN A 173 2.12 6.90 -0.40
C ASN A 173 0.95 7.73 -0.96
N TYR A 174 0.80 7.83 -2.28
CA TYR A 174 -0.36 8.47 -2.91
C TYR A 174 -1.68 7.84 -2.44
N TYR A 175 -1.81 6.51 -2.47
CA TYR A 175 -3.02 5.85 -1.98
C TYR A 175 -3.23 6.04 -0.48
N ASN A 176 -2.17 5.94 0.31
CA ASN A 176 -2.24 6.09 1.76
C ASN A 176 -2.68 7.52 2.14
N LEU A 177 -2.14 8.56 1.48
CA LEU A 177 -2.47 9.96 1.71
C LEU A 177 -3.90 10.34 1.27
N ILE A 178 -4.52 9.56 0.40
CA ILE A 178 -5.95 9.71 0.08
C ILE A 178 -6.81 9.00 1.12
N ASN A 179 -6.50 7.75 1.41
CA ASN A 179 -7.37 6.90 2.22
C ASN A 179 -7.39 7.31 3.70
N LYS A 180 -6.24 7.61 4.30
CA LYS A 180 -6.15 7.96 5.73
C LYS A 180 -6.94 9.21 6.13
N PRO A 181 -6.75 10.38 5.48
CA PRO A 181 -7.49 11.59 5.86
C PRO A 181 -9.01 11.44 5.69
N LEU A 182 -9.45 10.60 4.76
CA LEU A 182 -10.85 10.29 4.53
C LEU A 182 -11.40 9.19 5.45
N GLN A 183 -10.55 8.64 6.33
CA GLN A 183 -10.89 7.51 7.21
C GLN A 183 -11.47 6.32 6.45
N ILE A 184 -10.89 6.02 5.29
CA ILE A 184 -11.22 4.80 4.55
C ILE A 184 -10.51 3.64 5.24
N GLY A 185 -11.27 2.91 6.05
CA GLY A 185 -10.81 1.77 6.83
C GLY A 185 -10.83 0.47 6.04
N THR A 186 -10.58 -0.64 6.72
CA THR A 186 -10.63 -1.99 6.14
C THR A 186 -12.00 -2.30 5.54
N ASP A 187 -11.99 -2.97 4.40
CA ASP A 187 -13.18 -3.57 3.78
C ASP A 187 -13.36 -5.04 4.19
N ASN A 188 -12.49 -5.58 5.07
CA ASN A 188 -12.44 -6.98 5.47
C ASN A 188 -12.39 -7.90 4.24
N LEU A 189 -11.40 -7.67 3.38
CA LEU A 189 -11.21 -8.43 2.14
C LEU A 189 -10.65 -9.82 2.40
N CYS A 190 -9.97 -10.00 3.54
CA CYS A 190 -9.39 -11.25 4.03
C CYS A 190 -10.19 -11.84 5.19
N SER A 191 -11.52 -11.75 5.19
CA SER A 191 -12.33 -12.53 6.14
C SER A 191 -12.36 -14.00 5.69
N VAL A 192 -11.43 -14.78 6.23
CA VAL A 192 -11.52 -16.24 6.33
C VAL A 192 -11.73 -16.59 7.78
#